data_74b3dff66e5429c58e97c27eb4a32a7c
#
_entry.id   74b3dff66e5429c58e97c27eb4a32a7c
#
_cell.length_a   1.000
_cell.length_b   1.000
_cell.length_c   1.000
_cell.angle_alpha   90.00
_cell.angle_beta   90.00
_cell.angle_gamma   90.00
#
_symmetry.space_group_name_H-M   'P 1'
#
loop_
_entity.id
_entity.type
_entity.pdbx_description
1 polymer ?
#
loop_
_entity_poly.entity_id
_entity_poly.type
_entity_poly.pdbx_seq_one_letter_code
_entity_poly.pdbx_strand_id
1 'polypeptide(L)'
;MIVGVGEAMVEFAPAGAGLYGRAFAGDALNTLWYLARLGAPARFLTRVGADALSDGFVAFLSESGIDAGAVSRDPESTMGLYLIELDGAERRFLYWRDSSAARRLADDPERLDSGLAGATLVHVTGITLAIIGVEGRRNLVEALGRARARGARVSFDPNLRSRLWPDEAVAREAQAAIYAVTDIALPSFDDEATLWGDATPQATAARLAALGVDEIVVKNGAGAALVHGGGEVRAREVEARDTTGAGDSFNAGYLAARLRGHTGLDACGLAHRLAGEVVRWPGALAPAATVEAMA
;
A
#
# COMPACT_ATOMS: atom_id res chain seq x y z
N MET A 1 -11.82 -12.41 2.21
CA MET A 1 -10.36 -12.37 1.95
C MET A 1 -9.98 -11.00 1.41
N ILE A 2 -9.00 -10.32 2.01
CA ILE A 2 -8.42 -9.09 1.48
C ILE A 2 -7.20 -9.50 0.65
N VAL A 3 -7.10 -9.01 -0.57
CA VAL A 3 -5.94 -9.25 -1.43
C VAL A 3 -5.19 -7.93 -1.65
N GLY A 4 -3.93 -7.86 -1.25
CA GLY A 4 -3.04 -6.77 -1.62
C GLY A 4 -2.25 -7.14 -2.88
N VAL A 5 -2.12 -6.19 -3.79
CA VAL A 5 -1.38 -6.38 -5.03
C VAL A 5 -0.22 -5.40 -5.07
N GLY A 6 1.01 -5.89 -5.12
CA GLY A 6 2.15 -4.99 -5.14
C GLY A 6 3.51 -5.66 -5.03
N GLU A 7 4.54 -4.83 -4.90
CA GLU A 7 5.91 -5.26 -4.68
C GLU A 7 6.23 -5.36 -3.19
N ALA A 8 6.98 -6.39 -2.83
CA ALA A 8 7.75 -6.43 -1.60
C ALA A 8 9.24 -6.42 -1.94
N MET A 9 10.01 -5.69 -1.15
CA MET A 9 11.46 -5.59 -1.30
C MET A 9 12.18 -6.10 -0.05
N VAL A 10 13.41 -6.55 -0.24
CA VAL A 10 14.34 -6.75 0.87
C VAL A 10 14.81 -5.39 1.36
N GLU A 11 14.63 -5.12 2.64
CA GLU A 11 15.14 -3.93 3.32
C GLU A 11 16.43 -4.27 4.05
N PHE A 12 17.46 -3.43 3.89
CA PHE A 12 18.61 -3.39 4.77
C PHE A 12 18.65 -2.06 5.52
N ALA A 13 18.40 -2.12 6.84
CA ALA A 13 18.44 -0.95 7.72
C ALA A 13 19.65 -1.01 8.66
N PRO A 14 20.29 0.14 9.01
CA PRO A 14 21.42 0.17 9.93
C PRO A 14 21.06 -0.46 11.28
N ALA A 15 21.92 -1.39 11.74
CA ALA A 15 21.80 -2.08 13.03
C ALA A 15 22.94 -1.71 14.00
N GLY A 16 23.69 -0.65 13.71
CA GLY A 16 24.86 -0.19 14.49
C GLY A 16 26.17 -0.89 14.10
N ALA A 17 27.29 -0.27 14.44
CA ALA A 17 28.64 -0.80 14.20
C ALA A 17 28.94 -1.25 12.75
N GLY A 18 28.34 -0.60 11.75
CA GLY A 18 28.49 -0.98 10.33
C GLY A 18 27.71 -2.21 9.91
N LEU A 19 26.86 -2.75 10.79
CA LEU A 19 25.97 -3.88 10.51
C LEU A 19 24.63 -3.38 9.95
N TYR A 20 23.98 -4.25 9.17
CA TYR A 20 22.63 -4.04 8.66
C TYR A 20 21.70 -5.17 9.08
N GLY A 21 20.53 -4.82 9.57
CA GLY A 21 19.43 -5.75 9.77
C GLY A 21 18.67 -5.94 8.46
N ARG A 22 18.29 -7.19 8.16
CA ARG A 22 17.46 -7.52 7.01
C ARG A 22 16.00 -7.61 7.44
N ALA A 23 15.12 -6.98 6.67
CA ALA A 23 13.68 -7.06 6.79
C ALA A 23 13.02 -7.15 5.42
N PHE A 24 11.68 -7.23 5.38
CA PHE A 24 10.88 -7.10 4.18
C PHE A 24 9.90 -5.94 4.35
N ALA A 25 9.77 -5.11 3.33
CA ALA A 25 8.84 -3.99 3.32
C ALA A 25 8.33 -3.69 1.91
N GLY A 26 7.25 -2.95 1.83
CA GLY A 26 6.56 -2.50 0.63
C GLY A 26 5.21 -1.95 1.04
N ASP A 27 4.70 -0.90 0.40
CA ASP A 27 3.50 -0.21 0.83
C ASP A 27 2.26 -1.11 0.90
N ALA A 28 2.00 -1.88 -0.17
CA ALA A 28 0.91 -2.86 -0.18
C ALA A 28 1.14 -4.00 0.83
N LEU A 29 2.39 -4.46 0.99
CA LEU A 29 2.76 -5.45 2.01
C LEU A 29 2.54 -4.92 3.43
N ASN A 30 3.00 -3.70 3.71
CA ASN A 30 2.84 -3.07 5.03
C ASN A 30 1.36 -2.97 5.39
N THR A 31 0.52 -2.47 4.46
CA THR A 31 -0.93 -2.41 4.66
C THR A 31 -1.53 -3.78 4.97
N LEU A 32 -1.15 -4.84 4.23
CA LEU A 32 -1.62 -6.19 4.49
C LEU A 32 -1.13 -6.76 5.81
N TRP A 33 0.11 -6.47 6.18
CA TRP A 33 0.66 -6.92 7.45
C TRP A 33 -0.14 -6.38 8.62
N TYR A 34 -0.46 -5.07 8.60
CA TYR A 34 -1.32 -4.46 9.61
C TYR A 34 -2.73 -5.04 9.59
N LEU A 35 -3.33 -5.26 8.42
CA LEU A 35 -4.64 -5.88 8.30
C LEU A 35 -4.66 -7.28 8.92
N ALA A 36 -3.63 -8.11 8.67
CA ALA A 36 -3.52 -9.44 9.26
C ALA A 36 -3.40 -9.38 10.79
N ARG A 37 -2.59 -8.45 11.35
CA ARG A 37 -2.48 -8.24 12.80
C ARG A 37 -3.76 -7.71 13.44
N LEU A 38 -4.59 -6.99 12.69
CA LEU A 38 -5.93 -6.58 13.10
C LEU A 38 -6.98 -7.69 12.91
N GLY A 39 -6.57 -8.93 12.59
CA GLY A 39 -7.43 -10.10 12.48
C GLY A 39 -8.17 -10.24 11.15
N ALA A 40 -7.83 -9.45 10.12
CA ALA A 40 -8.43 -9.59 8.81
C ALA A 40 -7.73 -10.69 7.99
N PRO A 41 -8.45 -11.60 7.30
CA PRO A 41 -7.85 -12.59 6.43
C PRO A 41 -7.21 -11.91 5.20
N ALA A 42 -5.89 -12.02 5.06
CA ALA A 42 -5.09 -11.33 4.04
C ALA A 42 -4.36 -12.32 3.12
N ARG A 43 -4.25 -11.97 1.84
CA ARG A 43 -3.47 -12.65 0.80
C ARG A 43 -2.62 -11.64 0.05
N PHE A 44 -1.38 -11.99 -0.28
CA PHE A 44 -0.52 -11.12 -1.06
C PHE A 44 -0.33 -11.65 -2.49
N LEU A 45 -0.74 -10.87 -3.48
CA LEU A 45 -0.51 -11.12 -4.90
C LEU A 45 0.73 -10.36 -5.33
N THR A 46 1.79 -11.09 -5.64
CA THR A 46 3.07 -10.53 -6.06
C THR A 46 3.86 -11.54 -6.89
N ARG A 47 5.02 -11.12 -7.39
CA ARG A 47 5.99 -11.98 -8.03
C ARG A 47 7.35 -11.78 -7.40
N VAL A 48 8.03 -12.89 -7.09
CA VAL A 48 9.35 -12.91 -6.45
C VAL A 48 10.30 -13.83 -7.23
N GLY A 49 11.57 -13.84 -6.89
CA GLY A 49 12.55 -14.71 -7.52
C GLY A 49 12.44 -16.18 -7.09
N ALA A 50 13.35 -17.00 -7.63
CA ALA A 50 13.55 -18.40 -7.23
C ALA A 50 14.88 -18.55 -6.45
N ASP A 51 15.04 -17.75 -5.42
CA ASP A 51 16.25 -17.62 -4.60
C ASP A 51 15.93 -17.65 -3.10
N ALA A 52 16.95 -17.77 -2.25
CA ALA A 52 16.81 -17.90 -0.81
C ALA A 52 16.18 -16.65 -0.14
N LEU A 53 16.35 -15.43 -0.70
CA LEU A 53 15.70 -14.23 -0.18
C LEU A 53 14.20 -14.29 -0.44
N SER A 54 13.81 -14.72 -1.63
CA SER A 54 12.41 -14.94 -2.02
C SER A 54 11.75 -16.05 -1.20
N ASP A 55 12.48 -17.12 -0.85
CA ASP A 55 11.99 -18.16 0.04
C ASP A 55 11.78 -17.62 1.46
N GLY A 56 12.73 -16.83 1.97
CA GLY A 56 12.61 -16.15 3.25
C GLY A 56 11.41 -15.18 3.29
N PHE A 57 11.11 -14.53 2.18
CA PHE A 57 9.91 -13.67 2.09
C PHE A 57 8.60 -14.48 2.16
N VAL A 58 8.52 -15.60 1.45
CA VAL A 58 7.32 -16.47 1.51
C VAL A 58 7.12 -17.02 2.93
N ALA A 59 8.20 -17.40 3.61
CA ALA A 59 8.15 -17.81 5.02
C ALA A 59 7.64 -16.66 5.91
N PHE A 60 8.16 -15.42 5.71
CA PHE A 60 7.71 -14.23 6.44
C PHE A 60 6.20 -13.97 6.26
N LEU A 61 5.65 -14.12 5.05
CA LEU A 61 4.20 -13.99 4.82
C LEU A 61 3.43 -15.00 5.67
N SER A 62 3.84 -16.26 5.64
CA SER A 62 3.19 -17.35 6.38
C SER A 62 3.24 -17.12 7.91
N GLU A 63 4.41 -16.72 8.43
CA GLU A 63 4.61 -16.35 9.84
C GLU A 63 3.80 -15.12 10.25
N SER A 64 3.53 -14.23 9.29
CA SER A 64 2.69 -13.05 9.47
C SER A 64 1.19 -13.33 9.33
N GLY A 65 0.78 -14.58 9.07
CA GLY A 65 -0.62 -14.92 8.86
C GLY A 65 -1.20 -14.41 7.53
N ILE A 66 -0.33 -14.14 6.55
CA ILE A 66 -0.70 -13.71 5.21
C ILE A 66 -0.62 -14.89 4.25
N ASP A 67 -1.70 -15.18 3.54
CA ASP A 67 -1.75 -16.24 2.53
C ASP A 67 -0.82 -15.90 1.36
N ALA A 68 0.18 -16.74 1.13
CA ALA A 68 1.14 -16.65 0.05
C ALA A 68 0.72 -17.40 -1.23
N GLY A 69 -0.50 -17.94 -1.29
CA GLY A 69 -0.97 -18.75 -2.42
C GLY A 69 -1.05 -18.01 -3.76
N ALA A 70 -0.99 -16.67 -3.75
CA ALA A 70 -0.95 -15.84 -4.94
C ALA A 70 0.48 -15.28 -5.25
N VAL A 71 1.51 -15.77 -4.56
CA VAL A 71 2.90 -15.41 -4.85
C VAL A 71 3.40 -16.26 -6.01
N SER A 72 3.76 -15.64 -7.13
CA SER A 72 4.38 -16.33 -8.27
C SER A 72 5.90 -16.21 -8.23
N ARG A 73 6.58 -17.16 -8.89
CA ARG A 73 8.06 -17.22 -8.97
C ARG A 73 8.54 -16.85 -10.36
N ASP A 74 9.64 -16.14 -10.42
CA ASP A 74 10.39 -15.83 -11.65
C ASP A 74 11.81 -16.36 -11.51
N PRO A 75 12.20 -17.39 -12.27
CA PRO A 75 13.54 -17.97 -12.17
C PRO A 75 14.65 -17.06 -12.71
N GLU A 76 14.31 -16.04 -13.50
CA GLU A 76 15.25 -15.13 -14.15
C GLU A 76 15.42 -13.79 -13.42
N SER A 77 14.62 -13.56 -12.37
CA SER A 77 14.61 -12.30 -11.62
C SER A 77 14.75 -12.56 -10.12
N THR A 78 15.04 -11.51 -9.36
CA THR A 78 15.12 -11.54 -7.90
C THR A 78 14.08 -10.58 -7.30
N MET A 79 13.95 -10.55 -5.98
CA MET A 79 13.23 -9.47 -5.31
C MET A 79 13.97 -8.14 -5.47
N GLY A 80 13.22 -7.05 -5.52
CA GLY A 80 13.79 -5.73 -5.35
C GLY A 80 14.44 -5.59 -3.96
N LEU A 81 15.45 -4.74 -3.86
CA LEU A 81 16.19 -4.48 -2.63
C LEU A 81 16.37 -2.98 -2.45
N TYR A 82 16.33 -2.53 -1.22
CA TYR A 82 16.85 -1.22 -0.86
C TYR A 82 17.67 -1.24 0.43
N LEU A 83 18.57 -0.30 0.52
CA LEU A 83 19.43 -0.08 1.67
C LEU A 83 19.18 1.33 2.21
N ILE A 84 19.06 1.45 3.52
CA ILE A 84 18.93 2.72 4.21
C ILE A 84 20.30 3.13 4.72
N GLU A 85 20.77 4.29 4.28
CA GLU A 85 21.92 4.98 4.86
C GLU A 85 21.44 6.11 5.76
N LEU A 86 22.15 6.35 6.85
CA LEU A 86 21.93 7.50 7.73
C LEU A 86 23.00 8.55 7.44
N ASP A 87 22.56 9.76 7.07
CA ASP A 87 23.40 10.95 6.97
C ASP A 87 22.98 11.90 8.10
N GLY A 88 23.62 11.75 9.25
CA GLY A 88 23.15 12.37 10.49
C GLY A 88 21.78 11.86 10.91
N ALA A 89 20.76 12.73 10.91
CA ALA A 89 19.36 12.38 11.20
C ALA A 89 18.56 12.04 9.93
N GLU A 90 19.11 12.29 8.76
CA GLU A 90 18.43 12.06 7.49
C GLU A 90 18.61 10.63 7.00
N ARG A 91 17.58 10.10 6.34
CA ARG A 91 17.62 8.79 5.70
C ARG A 91 17.79 8.92 4.22
N ARG A 92 18.79 8.24 3.67
CA ARG A 92 19.00 8.09 2.24
C ARG A 92 18.65 6.66 1.85
N PHE A 93 17.81 6.50 0.82
CA PHE A 93 17.41 5.19 0.31
C PHE A 93 18.14 4.91 -0.99
N LEU A 94 18.86 3.79 -1.05
CA LEU A 94 19.51 3.27 -2.23
C LEU A 94 18.73 2.06 -2.73
N TYR A 95 18.34 2.06 -4.02
CA TYR A 95 17.45 1.04 -4.57
C TYR A 95 18.11 0.21 -5.64
N TRP A 96 17.87 -1.09 -5.61
CA TRP A 96 18.15 -2.06 -6.65
C TRP A 96 16.85 -2.79 -6.97
N ARG A 97 16.04 -2.23 -7.87
CA ARG A 97 14.70 -2.75 -8.18
C ARG A 97 14.37 -2.79 -9.67
N ASP A 98 15.29 -2.37 -10.56
CA ASP A 98 15.00 -2.30 -11.98
C ASP A 98 14.78 -3.68 -12.61
N SER A 99 15.39 -4.72 -12.03
CA SER A 99 15.23 -6.14 -12.40
C SER A 99 14.33 -6.91 -11.43
N SER A 100 13.55 -6.23 -10.59
CA SER A 100 12.65 -6.89 -9.63
C SER A 100 11.60 -7.75 -10.34
N ALA A 101 11.43 -8.98 -9.88
CA ALA A 101 10.39 -9.88 -10.36
C ALA A 101 8.98 -9.28 -10.27
N ALA A 102 8.73 -8.43 -9.26
CA ALA A 102 7.44 -7.78 -9.07
C ALA A 102 7.05 -6.84 -10.23
N ARG A 103 7.99 -6.35 -11.04
CA ARG A 103 7.68 -5.57 -12.23
C ARG A 103 6.86 -6.36 -13.26
N ARG A 104 6.90 -7.70 -13.17
CA ARG A 104 6.21 -8.65 -14.05
C ARG A 104 5.02 -9.33 -13.36
N LEU A 105 4.57 -8.83 -12.21
CA LEU A 105 3.46 -9.45 -11.45
C LEU A 105 2.12 -9.44 -12.21
N ALA A 106 1.96 -8.52 -13.15
CA ALA A 106 0.73 -8.33 -13.92
C ALA A 106 0.87 -8.74 -15.41
N ASP A 107 1.95 -9.44 -15.80
CA ASP A 107 2.15 -9.90 -17.19
C ASP A 107 1.15 -10.98 -17.59
N ASP A 108 0.67 -11.77 -16.64
CA ASP A 108 -0.22 -12.91 -16.87
C ASP A 108 -1.63 -12.63 -16.30
N PRO A 109 -2.63 -12.34 -17.17
CA PRO A 109 -4.01 -12.08 -16.75
C PRO A 109 -4.67 -13.25 -16.00
N GLU A 110 -4.34 -14.51 -16.32
CA GLU A 110 -4.94 -15.68 -15.67
C GLU A 110 -4.43 -15.80 -14.22
N ARG A 111 -3.16 -15.46 -13.97
CA ARG A 111 -2.60 -15.38 -12.62
C ARG A 111 -3.20 -14.26 -11.80
N LEU A 112 -3.47 -13.11 -12.41
CA LEU A 112 -4.21 -12.02 -11.73
C LEU A 112 -5.60 -12.51 -11.32
N ASP A 113 -6.36 -13.10 -12.25
CA ASP A 113 -7.72 -13.58 -11.96
C ASP A 113 -7.74 -14.67 -10.87
N SER A 114 -6.81 -15.62 -10.93
CA SER A 114 -6.70 -16.68 -9.93
C SER A 114 -6.27 -16.14 -8.56
N GLY A 115 -5.33 -15.20 -8.53
CA GLY A 115 -4.86 -14.56 -7.29
C GLY A 115 -5.92 -13.69 -6.63
N LEU A 116 -6.81 -13.08 -7.42
CA LEU A 116 -7.95 -12.26 -6.96
C LEU A 116 -9.20 -13.09 -6.67
N ALA A 117 -9.19 -14.40 -6.91
CA ALA A 117 -10.35 -15.24 -6.67
C ALA A 117 -10.77 -15.25 -5.18
N GLY A 118 -12.05 -15.04 -4.91
CA GLY A 118 -12.60 -15.00 -3.56
C GLY A 118 -12.23 -13.72 -2.76
N ALA A 119 -11.66 -12.72 -3.41
CA ALA A 119 -11.45 -11.43 -2.78
C ALA A 119 -12.78 -10.75 -2.46
N THR A 120 -12.90 -10.18 -1.26
CA THR A 120 -13.97 -9.25 -0.87
C THR A 120 -13.49 -7.79 -0.95
N LEU A 121 -12.18 -7.60 -0.82
CA LEU A 121 -11.50 -6.31 -0.98
C LEU A 121 -10.16 -6.55 -1.66
N VAL A 122 -9.81 -5.72 -2.65
CA VAL A 122 -8.50 -5.68 -3.27
C VAL A 122 -7.87 -4.34 -2.96
N HIS A 123 -6.64 -4.33 -2.40
CA HIS A 123 -5.87 -3.11 -2.14
C HIS A 123 -4.72 -3.00 -3.13
N VAL A 124 -4.62 -1.87 -3.80
CA VAL A 124 -3.57 -1.55 -4.79
C VAL A 124 -3.00 -0.18 -4.48
N THR A 125 -1.72 0.03 -4.83
CA THR A 125 -1.06 1.33 -4.65
C THR A 125 -0.53 1.88 -5.97
N GLY A 126 -0.25 3.18 -6.01
CA GLY A 126 0.35 3.82 -7.18
C GLY A 126 1.78 3.33 -7.46
N ILE A 127 2.51 2.83 -6.45
CA ILE A 127 3.82 2.19 -6.67
C ILE A 127 3.66 0.94 -7.53
N THR A 128 2.63 0.13 -7.28
CA THR A 128 2.33 -1.03 -8.12
C THR A 128 2.12 -0.62 -9.58
N LEU A 129 1.30 0.41 -9.83
CA LEU A 129 1.08 0.92 -11.19
C LEU A 129 2.36 1.43 -11.84
N ALA A 130 3.23 2.09 -11.08
CA ALA A 130 4.46 2.67 -11.60
C ALA A 130 5.45 1.61 -12.10
N ILE A 131 5.49 0.43 -11.47
CA ILE A 131 6.50 -0.60 -11.76
C ILE A 131 6.10 -1.61 -12.83
N ILE A 132 4.80 -1.88 -13.02
CA ILE A 132 4.32 -2.99 -13.89
C ILE A 132 4.24 -2.65 -15.38
N GLY A 133 4.62 -1.43 -15.77
CA GLY A 133 4.59 -1.02 -17.19
C GLY A 133 3.17 -0.87 -17.75
N VAL A 134 3.08 -0.47 -19.01
CA VAL A 134 1.79 -0.13 -19.68
C VAL A 134 0.88 -1.35 -19.78
N GLU A 135 1.41 -2.47 -20.26
CA GLU A 135 0.65 -3.71 -20.45
C GLU A 135 0.17 -4.28 -19.11
N GLY A 136 1.06 -4.32 -18.10
CA GLY A 136 0.70 -4.76 -16.75
C GLY A 136 -0.39 -3.89 -16.12
N ARG A 137 -0.37 -2.56 -16.34
CA ARG A 137 -1.43 -1.64 -15.87
C ARG A 137 -2.78 -2.00 -16.51
N ARG A 138 -2.80 -2.22 -17.83
CA ARG A 138 -4.02 -2.62 -18.53
C ARG A 138 -4.57 -3.93 -17.97
N ASN A 139 -3.74 -4.97 -17.88
CA ASN A 139 -4.11 -6.27 -17.35
C ASN A 139 -4.65 -6.18 -15.93
N LEU A 140 -4.00 -5.38 -15.08
CA LEU A 140 -4.44 -5.19 -13.69
C LEU A 140 -5.80 -4.48 -13.61
N VAL A 141 -6.01 -3.38 -14.33
CA VAL A 141 -7.29 -2.66 -14.34
C VAL A 141 -8.43 -3.56 -14.82
N GLU A 142 -8.20 -4.34 -15.87
CA GLU A 142 -9.19 -5.31 -16.37
C GLU A 142 -9.50 -6.41 -15.33
N ALA A 143 -8.47 -6.96 -14.67
CA ALA A 143 -8.65 -7.97 -13.62
C ALA A 143 -9.40 -7.41 -12.41
N LEU A 144 -9.12 -6.17 -12.01
CA LEU A 144 -9.87 -5.46 -10.95
C LEU A 144 -11.34 -5.25 -11.34
N GLY A 145 -11.60 -4.84 -12.60
CA GLY A 145 -12.97 -4.74 -13.12
C GLY A 145 -13.73 -6.07 -13.03
N ARG A 146 -13.07 -7.19 -13.42
CA ARG A 146 -13.65 -8.53 -13.27
C ARG A 146 -13.87 -8.93 -11.80
N ALA A 147 -12.93 -8.59 -10.91
CA ALA A 147 -13.09 -8.84 -9.47
C ALA A 147 -14.27 -8.06 -8.89
N ARG A 148 -14.45 -6.77 -9.25
CA ARG A 148 -15.61 -5.96 -8.89
C ARG A 148 -16.93 -6.56 -9.39
N ALA A 149 -16.95 -7.04 -10.63
CA ALA A 149 -18.14 -7.71 -11.17
C ALA A 149 -18.51 -8.99 -10.40
N ARG A 150 -17.57 -9.60 -9.68
CA ARG A 150 -17.76 -10.73 -8.75
C ARG A 150 -18.08 -10.29 -7.31
N GLY A 151 -18.21 -8.99 -7.03
CA GLY A 151 -18.57 -8.42 -5.73
C GLY A 151 -17.39 -8.00 -4.84
N ALA A 152 -16.17 -8.02 -5.32
CA ALA A 152 -15.05 -7.42 -4.60
C ALA A 152 -15.12 -5.89 -4.65
N ARG A 153 -14.67 -5.22 -3.58
CA ARG A 153 -14.38 -3.78 -3.61
C ARG A 153 -12.91 -3.55 -3.93
N VAL A 154 -12.58 -2.45 -4.57
CA VAL A 154 -11.21 -2.04 -4.86
C VAL A 154 -10.86 -0.81 -4.03
N SER A 155 -9.77 -0.91 -3.26
CA SER A 155 -9.14 0.20 -2.53
C SER A 155 -7.86 0.63 -3.22
N PHE A 156 -7.67 1.92 -3.41
CA PHE A 156 -6.49 2.49 -4.05
C PHE A 156 -5.86 3.60 -3.19
N ASP A 157 -4.55 3.48 -2.95
CA ASP A 157 -3.69 4.55 -2.42
C ASP A 157 -2.73 5.01 -3.53
N PRO A 158 -2.84 6.24 -4.04
CA PRO A 158 -1.95 6.77 -5.07
C PRO A 158 -0.47 6.72 -4.71
N ASN A 159 -0.13 6.96 -3.45
CA ASN A 159 1.22 6.84 -2.88
C ASN A 159 2.31 7.25 -3.89
N LEU A 160 2.21 8.49 -4.40
CA LEU A 160 3.01 8.99 -5.52
C LEU A 160 4.51 8.92 -5.21
N ARG A 161 5.25 8.36 -6.14
CA ARG A 161 6.72 8.37 -6.15
C ARG A 161 7.15 8.86 -7.52
N SER A 162 7.23 10.19 -7.70
CA SER A 162 7.47 10.83 -9.01
C SER A 162 8.65 10.21 -9.77
N ARG A 163 9.73 9.81 -9.08
CA ARG A 163 10.90 9.16 -9.67
C ARG A 163 10.65 7.78 -10.31
N LEU A 164 9.52 7.14 -10.04
CA LEU A 164 9.16 5.85 -10.64
C LEU A 164 8.38 6.02 -11.94
N TRP A 165 7.96 7.23 -12.26
CA TRP A 165 7.20 7.53 -13.45
C TRP A 165 8.09 8.19 -14.50
N PRO A 166 7.90 7.87 -15.79
CA PRO A 166 8.61 8.55 -16.87
C PRO A 166 8.35 10.08 -16.87
N ASP A 167 7.10 10.45 -16.63
CA ASP A 167 6.63 11.83 -16.49
C ASP A 167 5.26 11.86 -15.77
N GLU A 168 4.79 13.06 -15.46
CA GLU A 168 3.50 13.27 -14.78
C GLU A 168 2.29 12.90 -15.64
N ALA A 169 2.37 13.02 -16.97
CA ALA A 169 1.25 12.69 -17.84
C ALA A 169 0.95 11.20 -17.79
N VAL A 170 2.00 10.36 -17.83
CA VAL A 170 1.88 8.91 -17.68
C VAL A 170 1.34 8.54 -16.29
N ALA A 171 1.78 9.23 -15.24
CA ALA A 171 1.26 9.00 -13.88
C ALA A 171 -0.24 9.34 -13.80
N ARG A 172 -0.66 10.49 -14.35
CA ARG A 172 -2.08 10.91 -14.39
C ARG A 172 -2.94 9.94 -15.18
N GLU A 173 -2.49 9.51 -16.36
CA GLU A 173 -3.21 8.53 -17.19
C GLU A 173 -3.42 7.21 -16.44
N ALA A 174 -2.37 6.67 -15.82
CA ALA A 174 -2.43 5.42 -15.07
C ALA A 174 -3.36 5.54 -13.85
N GLN A 175 -3.29 6.65 -13.11
CA GLN A 175 -4.18 6.89 -11.97
C GLN A 175 -5.63 7.09 -12.40
N ALA A 176 -5.89 7.81 -13.50
CA ALA A 176 -7.25 7.96 -14.02
C ALA A 176 -7.86 6.61 -14.40
N ALA A 177 -7.08 5.72 -15.03
CA ALA A 177 -7.56 4.39 -15.40
C ALA A 177 -7.92 3.52 -14.19
N ILE A 178 -7.13 3.56 -13.11
CA ILE A 178 -7.45 2.75 -11.92
C ILE A 178 -8.57 3.37 -11.10
N TYR A 179 -8.71 4.70 -11.05
CA TYR A 179 -9.84 5.34 -10.37
C TYR A 179 -11.20 4.91 -10.95
N ALA A 180 -11.28 4.63 -12.26
CA ALA A 180 -12.49 4.13 -12.90
C ALA A 180 -12.96 2.76 -12.36
N VAL A 181 -12.10 2.01 -11.68
CA VAL A 181 -12.40 0.72 -11.06
C VAL A 181 -12.18 0.74 -9.55
N THR A 182 -12.05 1.92 -8.93
CA THR A 182 -11.83 2.11 -7.51
C THR A 182 -13.14 2.41 -6.78
N ASP A 183 -13.38 1.73 -5.67
CA ASP A 183 -14.52 1.98 -4.77
C ASP A 183 -14.10 2.81 -3.54
N ILE A 184 -12.85 2.65 -3.07
CA ILE A 184 -12.32 3.33 -1.89
C ILE A 184 -11.00 3.99 -2.27
N ALA A 185 -10.92 5.31 -2.26
CA ALA A 185 -9.68 6.06 -2.47
C ALA A 185 -9.13 6.57 -1.15
N LEU A 186 -7.83 6.33 -0.92
CA LEU A 186 -7.10 6.73 0.28
C LEU A 186 -5.87 7.62 -0.07
N PRO A 187 -6.06 8.71 -0.84
CA PRO A 187 -4.95 9.56 -1.26
C PRO A 187 -4.32 10.34 -0.09
N SER A 188 -3.05 10.72 -0.26
CA SER A 188 -2.39 11.74 0.54
C SER A 188 -2.50 13.09 -0.17
N PHE A 189 -2.93 14.14 0.54
CA PHE A 189 -3.16 15.45 -0.06
C PHE A 189 -1.91 16.02 -0.75
N ASP A 190 -0.74 15.87 -0.13
CA ASP A 190 0.52 16.36 -0.70
C ASP A 190 0.84 15.72 -2.06
N ASP A 191 0.56 14.43 -2.22
CA ASP A 191 0.72 13.69 -3.47
C ASP A 191 -0.24 14.21 -4.55
N GLU A 192 -1.49 14.45 -4.17
CA GLU A 192 -2.54 14.95 -5.08
C GLU A 192 -2.29 16.41 -5.48
N ALA A 193 -1.88 17.26 -4.53
CA ALA A 193 -1.47 18.62 -4.83
C ALA A 193 -0.28 18.64 -5.80
N THR A 194 0.68 17.74 -5.62
CA THR A 194 1.86 17.63 -6.48
C THR A 194 1.49 17.18 -7.89
N LEU A 195 0.70 16.12 -8.03
CA LEU A 195 0.41 15.53 -9.34
C LEU A 195 -0.71 16.25 -10.09
N TRP A 196 -1.77 16.66 -9.39
CA TRP A 196 -3.00 17.20 -10.00
C TRP A 196 -3.17 18.70 -9.81
N GLY A 197 -2.38 19.32 -8.91
CA GLY A 197 -2.50 20.73 -8.59
C GLY A 197 -3.69 21.06 -7.69
N ASP A 198 -4.23 20.07 -6.97
CA ASP A 198 -5.35 20.30 -6.07
C ASP A 198 -4.95 21.26 -4.95
N ALA A 199 -5.73 22.32 -4.75
CA ALA A 199 -5.40 23.38 -3.78
C ALA A 199 -5.79 23.02 -2.33
N THR A 200 -6.70 22.08 -2.15
CA THR A 200 -7.23 21.66 -0.82
C THR A 200 -7.62 20.18 -0.83
N PRO A 201 -7.67 19.53 0.34
CA PRO A 201 -8.23 18.17 0.44
C PRO A 201 -9.65 18.04 -0.11
N GLN A 202 -10.46 19.10 0.01
CA GLN A 202 -11.81 19.15 -0.53
C GLN A 202 -11.81 19.14 -2.06
N ALA A 203 -10.84 19.82 -2.70
CA ALA A 203 -10.69 19.80 -4.17
C ALA A 203 -10.31 18.40 -4.66
N THR A 204 -9.38 17.73 -3.97
CA THR A 204 -9.03 16.32 -4.22
C THR A 204 -10.28 15.42 -4.12
N ALA A 205 -11.02 15.51 -3.02
CA ALA A 205 -12.21 14.70 -2.82
C ALA A 205 -13.28 14.94 -3.90
N ALA A 206 -13.51 16.20 -4.28
CA ALA A 206 -14.46 16.56 -5.32
C ALA A 206 -14.06 16.02 -6.70
N ARG A 207 -12.75 16.09 -7.05
CA ARG A 207 -12.22 15.53 -8.29
C ARG A 207 -12.41 14.02 -8.35
N LEU A 208 -12.08 13.31 -7.27
CA LEU A 208 -12.21 11.85 -7.20
C LEU A 208 -13.68 11.41 -7.23
N ALA A 209 -14.57 12.13 -6.55
CA ALA A 209 -16.01 11.89 -6.63
C ALA A 209 -16.56 12.08 -8.05
N ALA A 210 -16.07 13.09 -8.79
CA ALA A 210 -16.43 13.30 -10.20
C ALA A 210 -15.94 12.16 -11.13
N LEU A 211 -14.90 11.39 -10.72
CA LEU A 211 -14.44 10.18 -11.40
C LEU A 211 -15.26 8.92 -11.01
N GLY A 212 -16.24 9.06 -10.12
CA GLY A 212 -17.13 7.97 -9.72
C GLY A 212 -16.63 7.14 -8.53
N VAL A 213 -15.66 7.62 -7.76
CA VAL A 213 -15.21 6.95 -6.53
C VAL A 213 -16.24 7.19 -5.42
N ASP A 214 -16.76 6.12 -4.83
CA ASP A 214 -17.84 6.21 -3.84
C ASP A 214 -17.36 6.63 -2.44
N GLU A 215 -16.21 6.12 -2.01
CA GLU A 215 -15.66 6.32 -0.67
C GLU A 215 -14.26 6.95 -0.75
N ILE A 216 -14.11 8.16 -0.24
CA ILE A 216 -12.86 8.94 -0.39
C ILE A 216 -12.42 9.44 0.99
N VAL A 217 -11.18 9.15 1.36
CA VAL A 217 -10.54 9.69 2.56
C VAL A 217 -9.20 10.29 2.18
N VAL A 218 -9.13 11.60 2.22
CA VAL A 218 -7.91 12.34 1.90
C VAL A 218 -7.07 12.49 3.16
N LYS A 219 -5.96 11.78 3.23
CA LYS A 219 -4.95 11.88 4.31
C LYS A 219 -4.24 13.23 4.18
N ASN A 220 -3.91 13.87 5.31
CA ASN A 220 -3.27 15.20 5.33
C ASN A 220 -2.13 15.27 6.35
N GLY A 221 -1.22 14.30 6.30
CA GLY A 221 -0.08 14.21 7.21
C GLY A 221 -0.50 14.28 8.67
N ALA A 222 0.06 15.22 9.43
CA ALA A 222 -0.32 15.52 10.83
C ALA A 222 -1.61 16.34 10.94
N GLY A 223 -2.16 16.82 9.82
CA GLY A 223 -3.42 17.58 9.75
C GLY A 223 -4.64 16.69 9.89
N ALA A 224 -5.82 17.31 9.71
CA ALA A 224 -7.06 16.56 9.68
C ALA A 224 -7.21 15.79 8.36
N ALA A 225 -7.53 14.49 8.43
CA ALA A 225 -7.97 13.75 7.26
C ALA A 225 -9.42 14.12 6.93
N LEU A 226 -9.74 14.25 5.64
CA LEU A 226 -11.06 14.56 5.14
C LEU A 226 -11.78 13.26 4.72
N VAL A 227 -12.89 12.96 5.34
CA VAL A 227 -13.84 11.92 4.87
C VAL A 227 -14.89 12.62 4.00
N HIS A 228 -14.90 12.32 2.71
CA HIS A 228 -15.85 12.94 1.77
C HIS A 228 -17.31 12.69 2.19
N GLY A 229 -18.11 13.75 2.23
CA GLY A 229 -19.50 13.68 2.68
C GLY A 229 -19.69 13.49 4.20
N GLY A 230 -18.59 13.28 4.96
CA GLY A 230 -18.65 13.03 6.41
C GLY A 230 -18.05 14.15 7.26
N GLY A 231 -16.97 14.77 6.80
CA GLY A 231 -16.27 15.82 7.57
C GLY A 231 -14.80 15.49 7.82
N GLU A 232 -14.18 16.22 8.74
CA GLU A 232 -12.76 16.10 9.08
C GLU A 232 -12.54 15.35 10.38
N VAL A 233 -11.50 14.53 10.42
CA VAL A 233 -11.05 13.81 11.62
C VAL A 233 -9.58 14.16 11.89
N ARG A 234 -9.30 14.74 13.07
CA ARG A 234 -7.93 15.08 13.47
C ARG A 234 -7.23 13.91 14.15
N ALA A 235 -5.96 13.70 13.79
CA ALA A 235 -5.08 12.84 14.56
C ALA A 235 -4.82 13.45 15.96
N ARG A 236 -4.54 12.59 16.94
CA ARG A 236 -3.91 13.07 18.18
C ARG A 236 -2.45 13.39 17.91
N GLU A 237 -1.95 14.44 18.53
CA GLU A 237 -0.53 14.76 18.50
C GLU A 237 0.26 13.65 19.18
N VAL A 238 1.29 13.17 18.52
CA VAL A 238 2.21 12.16 19.03
C VAL A 238 3.64 12.57 18.67
N GLU A 239 4.58 12.24 19.53
CA GLU A 239 6.00 12.39 19.21
C GLU A 239 6.40 11.30 18.23
N ALA A 240 6.58 11.69 16.97
CA ALA A 240 6.97 10.76 15.91
C ALA A 240 8.47 10.50 15.95
N ARG A 241 8.85 9.23 16.01
CA ARG A 241 10.23 8.77 15.86
C ARG A 241 10.57 8.49 14.40
N ASP A 242 9.60 7.96 13.65
CA ASP A 242 9.77 7.54 12.26
C ASP A 242 8.40 7.51 11.57
N THR A 243 8.24 8.25 10.50
CA THR A 243 6.97 8.33 9.77
C THR A 243 6.81 7.27 8.67
N THR A 244 7.80 6.37 8.51
CA THR A 244 7.72 5.27 7.56
C THR A 244 6.55 4.35 7.89
N GLY A 245 5.73 4.01 6.89
CA GLY A 245 4.55 3.16 7.08
C GLY A 245 3.32 3.84 7.70
N ALA A 246 3.37 5.15 8.02
CA ALA A 246 2.23 5.87 8.57
C ALA A 246 1.01 5.81 7.65
N GLY A 247 1.19 6.06 6.35
CA GLY A 247 0.13 5.95 5.35
C GLY A 247 -0.40 4.54 5.21
N ASP A 248 0.50 3.55 5.17
CA ASP A 248 0.15 2.14 5.01
C ASP A 248 -0.67 1.63 6.21
N SER A 249 -0.24 1.98 7.43
CA SER A 249 -0.95 1.64 8.65
C SER A 249 -2.29 2.38 8.78
N PHE A 250 -2.37 3.65 8.35
CA PHE A 250 -3.63 4.36 8.26
C PHE A 250 -4.60 3.62 7.32
N ASN A 251 -4.15 3.23 6.12
CA ASN A 251 -4.95 2.48 5.17
C ASN A 251 -5.47 1.17 5.80
N ALA A 252 -4.60 0.43 6.48
CA ALA A 252 -4.98 -0.82 7.14
C ALA A 252 -6.02 -0.60 8.25
N GLY A 253 -5.81 0.38 9.13
CA GLY A 253 -6.75 0.73 10.20
C GLY A 253 -8.11 1.15 9.65
N TYR A 254 -8.12 1.96 8.60
CA TYR A 254 -9.35 2.38 7.94
C TYR A 254 -10.10 1.18 7.33
N LEU A 255 -9.43 0.40 6.50
CA LEU A 255 -10.03 -0.75 5.83
C LEU A 255 -10.52 -1.82 6.82
N ALA A 256 -9.75 -2.12 7.87
CA ALA A 256 -10.16 -3.05 8.92
C ALA A 256 -11.43 -2.60 9.64
N ALA A 257 -11.52 -1.31 9.99
CA ALA A 257 -12.70 -0.74 10.62
C ALA A 257 -13.92 -0.76 9.70
N ARG A 258 -13.75 -0.40 8.41
CA ARG A 258 -14.83 -0.44 7.42
C ARG A 258 -15.37 -1.86 7.20
N LEU A 259 -14.51 -2.86 7.19
CA LEU A 259 -14.92 -4.27 7.11
C LEU A 259 -15.70 -4.77 8.32
N ARG A 260 -15.50 -4.12 9.49
CA ARG A 260 -16.28 -4.37 10.72
C ARG A 260 -17.57 -3.56 10.79
N GLY A 261 -17.89 -2.77 9.76
CA GLY A 261 -19.13 -1.99 9.66
C GLY A 261 -19.09 -0.60 10.33
N HIS A 262 -17.93 -0.13 10.75
CA HIS A 262 -17.78 1.24 11.27
C HIS A 262 -18.12 2.29 10.20
N THR A 263 -18.60 3.46 10.62
CA THR A 263 -18.78 4.60 9.70
C THR A 263 -17.44 5.09 9.16
N GLY A 264 -17.43 5.86 8.08
CA GLY A 264 -16.19 6.43 7.54
C GLY A 264 -15.45 7.32 8.55
N LEU A 265 -16.18 8.09 9.36
CA LEU A 265 -15.59 8.94 10.41
C LEU A 265 -14.97 8.11 11.53
N ASP A 266 -15.67 7.09 12.03
CA ASP A 266 -15.15 6.21 13.07
C ASP A 266 -13.93 5.43 12.59
N ALA A 267 -13.99 4.92 11.34
CA ALA A 267 -12.88 4.22 10.70
C ALA A 267 -11.65 5.12 10.53
N CYS A 268 -11.85 6.39 10.15
CA CYS A 268 -10.79 7.38 10.08
C CYS A 268 -10.14 7.64 11.46
N GLY A 269 -10.95 7.73 12.51
CA GLY A 269 -10.45 7.84 13.89
C GLY A 269 -9.62 6.63 14.34
N LEU A 270 -10.04 5.41 13.97
CA LEU A 270 -9.26 4.18 14.21
C LEU A 270 -7.96 4.16 13.41
N ALA A 271 -8.01 4.55 12.15
CA ALA A 271 -6.84 4.69 11.27
C ALA A 271 -5.79 5.65 11.84
N HIS A 272 -6.21 6.82 12.30
CA HIS A 272 -5.32 7.78 12.96
C HIS A 272 -4.69 7.22 14.24
N ARG A 273 -5.42 6.46 15.06
CA ARG A 273 -4.85 5.84 16.25
C ARG A 273 -3.76 4.83 15.90
N LEU A 274 -4.00 3.98 14.90
CA LEU A 274 -2.99 3.01 14.45
C LEU A 274 -1.77 3.73 13.87
N ALA A 275 -1.96 4.67 12.95
CA ALA A 275 -0.85 5.43 12.37
C ALA A 275 -0.06 6.21 13.44
N GLY A 276 -0.75 6.82 14.41
CA GLY A 276 -0.13 7.51 15.54
C GLY A 276 0.68 6.59 16.45
N GLU A 277 0.30 5.32 16.58
CA GLU A 277 1.10 4.33 17.30
C GLU A 277 2.31 3.89 16.47
N VAL A 278 2.12 3.64 15.17
CA VAL A 278 3.19 3.18 14.27
C VAL A 278 4.35 4.17 14.20
N VAL A 279 4.08 5.47 14.08
CA VAL A 279 5.15 6.48 13.98
C VAL A 279 6.03 6.61 15.22
N ARG A 280 5.69 5.97 16.32
CA ARG A 280 6.51 5.91 17.55
C ARG A 280 7.62 4.87 17.47
N TRP A 281 7.58 3.98 16.47
CA TRP A 281 8.52 2.89 16.27
C TRP A 281 9.42 3.14 15.05
N PRO A 282 10.63 2.60 15.04
CA PRO A 282 11.49 2.71 13.86
C PRO A 282 11.05 1.74 12.76
N GLY A 283 11.12 2.16 11.50
CA GLY A 283 10.75 1.34 10.35
C GLY A 283 9.26 1.32 10.05
N ALA A 284 8.89 0.58 9.02
CA ALA A 284 7.52 0.55 8.50
C ALA A 284 6.56 -0.33 9.33
N LEU A 285 7.08 -1.29 10.09
CA LEU A 285 6.28 -2.26 10.85
C LEU A 285 6.55 -2.09 12.35
N ALA A 286 5.52 -1.70 13.09
CA ALA A 286 5.55 -1.65 14.55
C ALA A 286 5.57 -3.08 15.15
N PRO A 287 5.94 -3.27 16.44
CA PRO A 287 5.89 -4.57 17.07
C PRO A 287 4.49 -5.20 16.98
N ALA A 288 4.43 -6.48 16.56
CA ALA A 288 3.17 -7.17 16.32
C ALA A 288 2.22 -7.12 17.51
N ALA A 289 2.72 -7.38 18.72
CA ALA A 289 1.92 -7.37 19.96
C ALA A 289 1.25 -6.00 20.22
N THR A 290 1.91 -4.89 19.85
CA THR A 290 1.35 -3.54 19.96
C THR A 290 0.13 -3.36 19.05
N VAL A 291 0.23 -3.86 17.81
CA VAL A 291 -0.86 -3.76 16.83
C VAL A 291 -2.02 -4.69 17.19
N GLU A 292 -1.72 -5.92 17.60
CA GLU A 292 -2.70 -6.93 18.02
C GLU A 292 -3.53 -6.47 19.23
N ALA A 293 -2.95 -5.69 20.12
CA ALA A 293 -3.67 -5.09 21.25
C ALA A 293 -4.69 -4.00 20.83
N MET A 294 -4.66 -3.55 19.56
CA MET A 294 -5.57 -2.56 18.99
C MET A 294 -6.69 -3.19 18.13
N ALA A 295 -6.68 -4.53 17.97
CA ALA A 295 -7.58 -5.31 17.10
C ALA A 295 -9.06 -5.32 17.53
#